data_91cc1f7bb9b55b437e3dbe5eb54962ad
#
_entry.id   91cc1f7bb9b55b437e3dbe5eb54962ad
#
_cell.length_a   1.000
_cell.length_b   1.000
_cell.length_c   1.000
_cell.angle_alpha   90.00
_cell.angle_beta   90.00
_cell.angle_gamma   90.00
#
_symmetry.space_group_name_H-M   'P 1'
#
loop_
_entity.id
_entity.type
_entity.pdbx_description
1 polymer ?
#
loop_
_entity_poly.entity_id
_entity_poly.type
_entity_poly.pdbx_seq_one_letter_code
_entity_poly.pdbx_strand_id
1 'polypeptide(L)'
;MDYYRQYQLKNYNSFKTEALAKIFCQPKSTDELRKCLADYPNEKKLIIGGGCNLFFTKDFDGLVICPDIKGLREISDEEEEDEDIFLEVNASENWDEFVDYCVERGFAGLENLSLIPGTVGAAPIQNIGAYGAEVKDVIREVVAMDLETNEVVSFANNECEFGYRDSIFKRTCKYFIISVIFHLKRTFVYTPRYFDLNKELEDIEEPSIQDVRNAVIRVRQRKLPDEKVLPNTGSFFKNPYITRDHADLIIAEYPDLPAYPQKGGLVKTSAAFLIDKAGYKGKRIGNIGTYPNQPLIIVNYGSANGKDIVRFMQEIQQAVKDEFNIELEPEVRIY
;
A
#
# COMPACT_ATOMS: atom_id res chain seq x y z
N MET A 1 21.60 9.90 -17.56
CA MET A 1 20.64 8.80 -17.22
C MET A 1 20.95 7.60 -18.12
N ASP A 2 20.97 6.40 -17.54
CA ASP A 2 21.31 5.16 -18.27
C ASP A 2 20.05 4.34 -18.55
N TYR A 3 20.03 3.65 -19.69
CA TYR A 3 18.99 2.70 -20.06
C TYR A 3 19.57 1.30 -20.12
N TYR A 4 18.88 0.38 -19.46
CA TYR A 4 19.27 -1.03 -19.43
C TYR A 4 18.23 -1.86 -20.23
N ARG A 5 18.72 -2.78 -21.07
CA ARG A 5 17.87 -3.69 -21.84
C ARG A 5 17.85 -5.07 -21.19
N GLN A 6 16.73 -5.77 -21.30
CA GLN A 6 16.54 -7.11 -20.73
C GLN A 6 16.92 -7.14 -19.23
N TYR A 7 16.42 -6.15 -18.49
CA TYR A 7 16.83 -5.91 -17.11
C TYR A 7 16.02 -6.76 -16.14
N GLN A 8 16.69 -7.44 -15.18
CA GLN A 8 16.06 -8.32 -14.21
C GLN A 8 15.27 -7.53 -13.15
N LEU A 9 13.96 -7.85 -13.04
CA LEU A 9 13.03 -7.19 -12.13
C LEU A 9 12.80 -7.93 -10.81
N LYS A 10 13.48 -9.03 -10.52
CA LYS A 10 13.33 -9.82 -9.30
C LYS A 10 13.48 -8.98 -8.03
N ASN A 11 14.41 -8.03 -8.02
CA ASN A 11 14.64 -7.15 -6.87
C ASN A 11 13.73 -5.93 -6.82
N TYR A 12 12.87 -5.76 -7.82
CA TYR A 12 11.91 -4.65 -7.94
C TYR A 12 10.46 -5.09 -7.70
N ASN A 13 10.28 -6.28 -7.11
CA ASN A 13 9.00 -6.73 -6.58
C ASN A 13 9.22 -7.57 -5.31
N SER A 14 8.37 -7.37 -4.29
CA SER A 14 8.51 -8.00 -2.98
C SER A 14 8.24 -9.50 -3.00
N PHE A 15 7.49 -10.02 -3.98
CA PHE A 15 7.32 -11.46 -4.19
C PHE A 15 8.57 -12.16 -4.72
N LYS A 16 9.56 -11.39 -5.20
CA LYS A 16 10.78 -11.90 -5.81
C LYS A 16 10.52 -12.80 -7.02
N THR A 17 9.41 -12.57 -7.74
CA THR A 17 9.16 -13.24 -9.02
C THR A 17 10.16 -12.76 -10.06
N GLU A 18 10.63 -13.70 -10.89
CA GLU A 18 11.55 -13.40 -11.97
C GLU A 18 10.79 -12.87 -13.17
N ALA A 19 11.25 -11.76 -13.72
CA ALA A 19 10.79 -11.16 -14.95
C ALA A 19 11.86 -10.21 -15.50
N LEU A 20 11.88 -10.00 -16.80
CA LEU A 20 12.73 -9.05 -17.47
C LEU A 20 11.93 -7.83 -17.94
N ALA A 21 12.47 -6.64 -17.75
CA ALA A 21 11.99 -5.45 -18.45
C ALA A 21 12.65 -5.35 -19.81
N LYS A 22 11.88 -5.06 -20.88
CA LYS A 22 12.47 -4.76 -22.20
C LYS A 22 13.46 -3.60 -22.11
N ILE A 23 13.06 -2.55 -21.39
CA ILE A 23 13.88 -1.37 -21.08
C ILE A 23 13.65 -1.00 -19.62
N PHE A 24 14.70 -0.59 -18.93
CA PHE A 24 14.66 -0.14 -17.54
C PHE A 24 15.47 1.14 -17.37
N CYS A 25 14.99 2.08 -16.56
CA CYS A 25 15.73 3.27 -16.17
C CYS A 25 15.37 3.75 -14.75
N GLN A 26 16.29 4.54 -14.17
CA GLN A 26 16.15 5.14 -12.84
C GLN A 26 16.40 6.65 -12.90
N PRO A 27 15.40 7.46 -13.28
CA PRO A 27 15.54 8.91 -13.29
C PRO A 27 15.71 9.46 -11.87
N LYS A 28 16.65 10.41 -11.73
CA LYS A 28 16.99 11.09 -10.46
C LYS A 28 16.42 12.50 -10.37
N SER A 29 15.73 12.94 -11.41
CA SER A 29 15.06 14.24 -11.45
C SER A 29 13.83 14.17 -12.36
N THR A 30 12.95 15.17 -12.24
CA THR A 30 11.82 15.36 -13.16
C THR A 30 12.27 15.60 -14.60
N ASP A 31 13.42 16.26 -14.82
CA ASP A 31 13.97 16.46 -16.17
C ASP A 31 14.50 15.16 -16.78
N GLU A 32 15.14 14.31 -15.99
CA GLU A 32 15.51 12.97 -16.44
C GLU A 32 14.29 12.10 -16.74
N LEU A 33 13.20 12.24 -15.95
CA LEU A 33 11.94 11.56 -16.24
C LEU A 33 11.34 12.04 -17.57
N ARG A 34 11.26 13.37 -17.80
CA ARG A 34 10.79 13.93 -19.08
C ARG A 34 11.61 13.41 -20.26
N LYS A 35 12.93 13.38 -20.10
CA LYS A 35 13.81 12.80 -21.13
C LYS A 35 13.51 11.33 -21.38
N CYS A 36 13.31 10.54 -20.33
CA CYS A 36 12.97 9.13 -20.43
C CYS A 36 11.66 8.92 -21.23
N LEU A 37 10.63 9.73 -20.95
CA LEU A 37 9.35 9.67 -21.64
C LEU A 37 9.48 10.08 -23.12
N ALA A 38 10.32 11.08 -23.42
CA ALA A 38 10.59 11.55 -24.78
C ALA A 38 11.42 10.55 -25.60
N ASP A 39 12.39 9.88 -24.98
CA ASP A 39 13.25 8.88 -25.65
C ASP A 39 12.45 7.61 -26.04
N TYR A 40 11.37 7.30 -25.31
CA TYR A 40 10.54 6.11 -25.51
C TYR A 40 9.02 6.43 -25.55
N PRO A 41 8.55 7.28 -26.49
CA PRO A 41 7.16 7.77 -26.50
C PRO A 41 6.15 6.65 -26.72
N ASN A 42 6.47 5.64 -27.51
CA ASN A 42 5.57 4.57 -27.93
C ASN A 42 5.65 3.29 -27.09
N GLU A 43 6.60 3.23 -26.13
CA GLU A 43 6.71 2.05 -25.29
C GLU A 43 5.62 2.06 -24.20
N LYS A 44 5.08 0.88 -23.89
CA LYS A 44 4.27 0.68 -22.70
C LYS A 44 5.08 1.05 -21.47
N LYS A 45 4.52 1.86 -20.59
CA LYS A 45 5.24 2.37 -19.41
C LYS A 45 4.72 1.72 -18.13
N LEU A 46 5.63 1.40 -17.23
CA LEU A 46 5.34 0.96 -15.87
C LEU A 46 6.24 1.72 -14.90
N ILE A 47 5.61 2.45 -13.98
CA ILE A 47 6.32 3.13 -12.90
C ILE A 47 6.28 2.23 -11.66
N ILE A 48 7.44 1.98 -11.08
CA ILE A 48 7.60 1.17 -9.88
C ILE A 48 8.19 2.07 -8.77
N GLY A 49 7.51 2.16 -7.63
CA GLY A 49 8.10 2.67 -6.39
C GLY A 49 8.91 1.57 -5.69
N GLY A 50 8.58 1.25 -4.42
CA GLY A 50 9.23 0.16 -3.68
C GLY A 50 8.93 -1.26 -4.19
N GLY A 51 8.02 -1.45 -5.16
CA GLY A 51 7.64 -2.77 -5.67
C GLY A 51 6.87 -3.64 -4.68
N CYS A 52 6.34 -3.03 -3.60
CA CYS A 52 5.76 -3.78 -2.47
C CYS A 52 4.33 -4.27 -2.72
N ASN A 53 3.64 -3.75 -3.74
CA ASN A 53 2.26 -4.13 -4.06
C ASN A 53 2.07 -4.52 -5.52
N LEU A 54 3.05 -5.22 -6.07
CA LEU A 54 2.99 -5.77 -7.42
C LEU A 54 3.82 -7.06 -7.55
N PHE A 55 3.50 -7.86 -8.56
CA PHE A 55 4.36 -8.93 -9.04
C PHE A 55 4.17 -9.20 -10.52
N PHE A 56 5.12 -9.95 -11.10
CA PHE A 56 5.16 -10.26 -12.52
C PHE A 56 4.79 -11.72 -12.78
N THR A 57 3.95 -11.95 -13.78
CA THR A 57 3.62 -13.30 -14.29
C THR A 57 4.38 -13.66 -15.56
N LYS A 58 5.01 -12.67 -16.17
CA LYS A 58 5.81 -12.74 -17.41
C LYS A 58 6.74 -11.53 -17.50
N ASP A 59 7.62 -11.53 -18.48
CA ASP A 59 8.44 -10.38 -18.83
C ASP A 59 7.58 -9.17 -19.20
N PHE A 60 8.05 -7.97 -18.85
CA PHE A 60 7.37 -6.72 -19.18
C PHE A 60 7.90 -6.18 -20.51
N ASP A 61 7.10 -6.31 -21.57
CA ASP A 61 7.42 -5.77 -22.90
C ASP A 61 7.16 -4.27 -22.97
N GLY A 62 8.07 -3.49 -22.37
CA GLY A 62 7.96 -2.04 -22.30
C GLY A 62 9.07 -1.42 -21.46
N LEU A 63 8.85 -0.15 -21.13
CA LEU A 63 9.73 0.67 -20.32
C LEU A 63 9.31 0.62 -18.85
N VAL A 64 10.16 0.07 -17.99
CA VAL A 64 10.02 0.14 -16.53
C VAL A 64 10.84 1.31 -16.00
N ILE A 65 10.17 2.21 -15.29
CA ILE A 65 10.73 3.40 -14.67
C ILE A 65 10.71 3.21 -13.17
N CYS A 66 11.87 3.18 -12.53
CA CYS A 66 12.03 3.12 -11.08
C CYS A 66 12.71 4.40 -10.60
N PRO A 67 11.98 5.49 -10.33
CA PRO A 67 12.56 6.78 -10.01
C PRO A 67 13.32 6.78 -8.69
N ASP A 68 14.37 7.59 -8.60
CA ASP A 68 15.16 7.88 -7.40
C ASP A 68 15.19 9.40 -7.16
N ILE A 69 13.99 10.01 -7.10
CA ILE A 69 13.79 11.45 -6.90
C ILE A 69 13.51 11.67 -5.41
N LYS A 70 14.54 12.06 -4.67
CA LYS A 70 14.50 12.26 -3.22
C LYS A 70 14.50 13.72 -2.84
N GLY A 71 14.08 14.00 -1.61
CA GLY A 71 14.07 15.31 -0.97
C GLY A 71 12.86 15.47 -0.05
N LEU A 72 13.09 16.17 1.05
CA LEU A 72 12.10 16.55 2.04
C LEU A 72 12.36 18.00 2.43
N ARG A 73 11.34 18.83 2.46
CA ARG A 73 11.41 20.20 2.96
C ARG A 73 10.17 20.58 3.73
N GLU A 74 10.35 21.37 4.77
CA GLU A 74 9.25 22.07 5.43
C GLU A 74 8.83 23.27 4.58
N ILE A 75 7.53 23.47 4.42
CA ILE A 75 6.96 24.62 3.72
C ILE A 75 6.37 25.52 4.79
N SER A 76 6.77 26.80 4.81
CA SER A 76 6.13 27.81 5.64
C SER A 76 4.95 28.41 4.88
N ASP A 77 3.79 28.41 5.48
CA ASP A 77 2.63 29.17 5.00
C ASP A 77 2.37 30.29 6.01
N GLU A 78 2.47 31.55 5.56
CA GLU A 78 2.38 32.74 6.45
C GLU A 78 0.96 32.94 7.04
N GLU A 79 -0.04 32.20 6.56
CA GLU A 79 -1.44 32.33 6.97
C GLU A 79 -1.88 31.24 7.99
N GLU A 80 -0.99 30.34 8.40
CA GLU A 80 -1.35 29.14 9.18
C GLU A 80 -0.91 29.22 10.65
N GLU A 81 -1.61 28.45 11.50
CA GLU A 81 -1.39 28.43 12.94
C GLU A 81 -0.04 27.79 13.28
N ASP A 82 0.63 28.22 14.34
CA ASP A 82 1.93 27.69 14.82
C ASP A 82 1.92 26.16 15.09
N GLU A 83 0.73 25.57 15.18
CA GLU A 83 0.54 24.12 15.39
C GLU A 83 0.55 23.29 14.12
N ASP A 84 0.44 23.89 12.94
CA ASP A 84 0.41 23.22 11.65
C ASP A 84 1.81 23.03 11.08
N ILE A 85 2.05 21.86 10.50
CA ILE A 85 3.30 21.52 9.83
C ILE A 85 3.00 21.07 8.42
N PHE A 86 3.64 21.70 7.44
CA PHE A 86 3.57 21.30 6.05
C PHE A 86 4.90 20.77 5.57
N LEU A 87 4.90 19.54 5.11
CA LEU A 87 6.09 18.87 4.57
C LEU A 87 5.85 18.51 3.11
N GLU A 88 6.67 19.05 2.21
CA GLU A 88 6.76 18.52 0.85
C GLU A 88 7.81 17.41 0.82
N VAL A 89 7.39 16.22 0.39
CA VAL A 89 8.23 15.02 0.38
C VAL A 89 8.20 14.40 -1.01
N ASN A 90 9.37 14.23 -1.60
CA ASN A 90 9.51 13.67 -2.94
C ASN A 90 9.17 12.17 -2.98
N ALA A 91 8.69 11.73 -4.14
CA ALA A 91 8.08 10.42 -4.33
C ALA A 91 8.95 9.21 -3.99
N SER A 92 10.28 9.33 -4.11
CA SER A 92 11.19 8.19 -3.88
C SER A 92 11.72 8.10 -2.45
N GLU A 93 11.27 8.98 -1.53
CA GLU A 93 11.58 8.80 -0.11
C GLU A 93 10.95 7.52 0.43
N ASN A 94 11.69 6.82 1.31
CA ASN A 94 11.17 5.63 1.98
C ASN A 94 10.04 6.03 2.91
N TRP A 95 8.92 5.33 2.83
CA TRP A 95 7.74 5.67 3.62
C TRP A 95 7.98 5.57 5.13
N ASP A 96 8.54 4.46 5.61
CA ASP A 96 8.70 4.30 7.06
C ASP A 96 9.83 5.17 7.65
N GLU A 97 10.87 5.47 6.89
CA GLU A 97 11.90 6.46 7.25
C GLU A 97 11.29 7.87 7.36
N PHE A 98 10.36 8.22 6.46
CA PHE A 98 9.62 9.48 6.54
C PHE A 98 8.70 9.53 7.76
N VAL A 99 7.98 8.44 8.06
CA VAL A 99 7.16 8.37 9.28
C VAL A 99 8.03 8.50 10.54
N ASP A 100 9.18 7.85 10.57
CA ASP A 100 10.14 7.93 11.68
C ASP A 100 10.66 9.37 11.88
N TYR A 101 11.05 10.01 10.78
CA TYR A 101 11.44 11.43 10.77
C TYR A 101 10.37 12.33 11.40
N CYS A 102 9.08 12.10 11.09
CA CYS A 102 7.98 12.87 11.64
C CYS A 102 7.79 12.60 13.14
N VAL A 103 7.81 11.33 13.54
CA VAL A 103 7.62 10.94 14.95
C VAL A 103 8.76 11.48 15.84
N GLU A 104 10.01 11.40 15.41
CA GLU A 104 11.17 11.95 16.13
C GLU A 104 11.07 13.47 16.37
N ARG A 105 10.33 14.20 15.49
CA ARG A 105 10.11 15.64 15.61
C ARG A 105 8.80 16.02 16.27
N GLY A 106 8.01 15.02 16.69
CA GLY A 106 6.70 15.24 17.30
C GLY A 106 5.63 15.69 16.29
N PHE A 107 5.83 15.44 14.99
CA PHE A 107 4.86 15.75 13.95
C PHE A 107 3.83 14.62 13.84
N ALA A 108 2.64 14.87 14.36
CA ALA A 108 1.58 13.88 14.51
C ALA A 108 0.71 13.71 13.26
N GLY A 109 0.21 12.47 13.05
CA GLY A 109 -0.75 12.10 12.01
C GLY A 109 -0.35 10.89 11.18
N LEU A 110 0.92 10.45 11.25
CA LEU A 110 1.45 9.33 10.47
C LEU A 110 1.82 8.10 11.29
N GLU A 111 1.86 8.19 12.61
CA GLU A 111 2.35 7.17 13.54
C GLU A 111 1.66 5.81 13.36
N ASN A 112 0.35 5.81 13.07
CA ASN A 112 -0.43 4.59 12.80
C ASN A 112 -0.04 3.90 11.49
N LEU A 113 0.62 4.62 10.57
CA LEU A 113 1.04 4.11 9.26
C LEU A 113 2.50 3.66 9.26
N SER A 114 3.10 3.48 10.44
CA SER A 114 4.46 2.99 10.63
C SER A 114 4.68 1.60 10.05
N LEU A 115 5.90 1.34 9.61
CA LEU A 115 6.38 0.06 9.06
C LEU A 115 5.58 -0.43 7.83
N ILE A 116 4.84 0.45 7.12
CA ILE A 116 4.27 0.10 5.82
C ILE A 116 5.42 0.18 4.79
N PRO A 117 5.70 -0.91 4.04
CA PRO A 117 6.75 -0.87 3.06
C PRO A 117 6.36 -0.05 1.82
N GLY A 118 7.33 0.59 1.19
CA GLY A 118 7.13 1.34 -0.04
C GLY A 118 7.75 2.73 -0.01
N THR A 119 7.25 3.61 -0.87
CA THR A 119 7.72 4.98 -1.04
C THR A 119 6.61 5.99 -0.84
N VAL A 120 6.97 7.22 -0.53
CA VAL A 120 6.02 8.33 -0.32
C VAL A 120 5.11 8.52 -1.54
N GLY A 121 5.65 8.50 -2.77
CA GLY A 121 4.84 8.64 -3.99
C GLY A 121 3.91 7.46 -4.27
N ALA A 122 4.17 6.28 -3.70
CA ALA A 122 3.28 5.13 -3.81
C ALA A 122 2.10 5.19 -2.81
N ALA A 123 2.25 5.93 -1.72
CA ALA A 123 1.26 6.01 -0.65
C ALA A 123 -0.12 6.51 -1.12
N PRO A 124 -0.25 7.64 -1.87
CA PRO A 124 -1.53 8.13 -2.35
C PRO A 124 -2.14 7.29 -3.47
N ILE A 125 -1.34 6.48 -4.19
CA ILE A 125 -1.85 5.67 -5.32
C ILE A 125 -3.04 4.81 -4.87
N GLN A 126 -2.91 4.13 -3.74
CA GLN A 126 -3.97 3.28 -3.20
C GLN A 126 -4.45 3.73 -1.82
N ASN A 127 -4.22 5.01 -1.48
CA ASN A 127 -4.62 5.54 -0.19
C ASN A 127 -4.25 4.55 0.93
N ILE A 128 -2.93 4.36 1.15
CA ILE A 128 -2.47 3.39 2.15
C ILE A 128 -3.11 3.68 3.50
N GLY A 129 -3.41 2.62 4.26
CA GLY A 129 -4.07 2.78 5.55
C GLY A 129 -3.89 1.55 6.43
N ALA A 130 -3.74 1.81 7.72
CA ALA A 130 -3.63 0.79 8.76
C ALA A 130 -4.11 1.37 10.10
N TYR A 131 -4.56 0.49 10.98
CA TYR A 131 -4.90 0.83 12.38
C TYR A 131 -5.82 2.04 12.55
N GLY A 132 -6.81 2.18 11.64
CA GLY A 132 -7.82 3.22 11.69
C GLY A 132 -7.41 4.56 11.10
N ALA A 133 -6.21 4.68 10.52
CA ALA A 133 -5.74 5.85 9.78
C ALA A 133 -5.59 5.53 8.28
N GLU A 134 -5.79 6.53 7.44
CA GLU A 134 -5.51 6.50 6.00
C GLU A 134 -4.62 7.69 5.63
N VAL A 135 -3.73 7.53 4.64
CA VAL A 135 -2.81 8.61 4.27
C VAL A 135 -3.52 9.86 3.76
N LYS A 136 -4.72 9.72 3.18
CA LYS A 136 -5.55 10.84 2.76
C LYS A 136 -5.89 11.80 3.90
N ASP A 137 -5.92 11.31 5.15
CA ASP A 137 -6.30 12.12 6.31
C ASP A 137 -5.28 13.23 6.61
N VAL A 138 -4.06 13.11 6.07
CA VAL A 138 -2.94 14.03 6.26
C VAL A 138 -2.33 14.55 4.96
N ILE A 139 -2.83 14.14 3.79
CA ILE A 139 -2.41 14.73 2.51
C ILE A 139 -3.13 16.05 2.30
N ARG A 140 -2.38 17.14 2.07
CA ARG A 140 -2.90 18.43 1.61
C ARG A 140 -3.02 18.44 0.09
N GLU A 141 -1.95 18.03 -0.60
CA GLU A 141 -1.81 18.14 -2.05
C GLU A 141 -0.89 17.05 -2.59
N VAL A 142 -1.14 16.61 -3.82
CA VAL A 142 -0.26 15.70 -4.57
C VAL A 142 0.20 16.40 -5.84
N VAL A 143 1.51 16.57 -5.98
CA VAL A 143 2.12 17.12 -7.19
C VAL A 143 2.51 15.96 -8.11
N ALA A 144 2.01 16.00 -9.34
CA ALA A 144 2.21 14.91 -10.30
C ALA A 144 2.56 15.42 -11.70
N MET A 145 3.20 14.58 -12.48
CA MET A 145 3.40 14.79 -13.92
C MET A 145 2.39 13.95 -14.70
N ASP A 146 1.66 14.58 -15.58
CA ASP A 146 0.86 13.88 -16.58
C ASP A 146 1.79 13.23 -17.60
N LEU A 147 1.66 11.90 -17.76
CA LEU A 147 2.56 11.10 -18.62
C LEU A 147 2.28 11.26 -20.12
N GLU A 148 1.16 11.86 -20.49
CA GLU A 148 0.78 12.11 -21.87
C GLU A 148 1.25 13.50 -22.32
N THR A 149 1.06 14.53 -21.47
CA THR A 149 1.40 15.93 -21.81
C THR A 149 2.77 16.36 -21.30
N ASN A 150 3.35 15.63 -20.32
CA ASN A 150 4.55 15.99 -19.57
C ASN A 150 4.41 17.28 -18.72
N GLU A 151 3.19 17.75 -18.51
CA GLU A 151 2.90 18.88 -17.66
C GLU A 151 2.87 18.46 -16.18
N VAL A 152 3.32 19.37 -15.32
CA VAL A 152 3.20 19.20 -13.87
C VAL A 152 1.86 19.78 -13.45
N VAL A 153 1.09 18.96 -12.73
CA VAL A 153 -0.23 19.30 -12.22
C VAL A 153 -0.30 19.02 -10.72
N SER A 154 -1.04 19.84 -10.01
CA SER A 154 -1.28 19.67 -8.58
C SER A 154 -2.73 19.25 -8.35
N PHE A 155 -2.91 18.33 -7.41
CA PHE A 155 -4.21 17.83 -6.99
C PHE A 155 -4.40 18.15 -5.51
N ALA A 156 -5.35 19.03 -5.17
CA ALA A 156 -5.78 19.16 -3.79
C ALA A 156 -6.37 17.83 -3.29
N ASN A 157 -6.43 17.63 -1.98
CA ASN A 157 -6.89 16.37 -1.37
C ASN A 157 -8.22 15.86 -1.95
N ASN A 158 -9.21 16.72 -2.10
CA ASN A 158 -10.53 16.37 -2.64
C ASN A 158 -10.50 16.02 -4.15
N GLU A 159 -9.52 16.50 -4.89
CA GLU A 159 -9.33 16.18 -6.31
C GLU A 159 -8.62 14.84 -6.52
N CYS A 160 -7.94 14.32 -5.48
CA CYS A 160 -7.33 12.99 -5.50
C CYS A 160 -8.38 11.86 -5.51
N GLU A 161 -9.65 12.15 -5.24
CA GLU A 161 -10.78 11.21 -5.22
C GLU A 161 -10.46 9.92 -4.43
N PHE A 162 -9.88 10.08 -3.24
CA PHE A 162 -9.49 8.97 -2.39
C PHE A 162 -10.68 8.12 -1.96
N GLY A 163 -10.53 6.81 -2.09
CA GLY A 163 -11.44 5.78 -1.60
C GLY A 163 -10.70 4.69 -0.83
N TYR A 164 -11.43 3.66 -0.43
CA TYR A 164 -10.82 2.49 0.20
C TYR A 164 -9.90 1.76 -0.78
N ARG A 165 -8.59 1.85 -0.55
CA ARG A 165 -7.55 1.31 -1.44
C ARG A 165 -7.68 1.81 -2.88
N ASP A 166 -8.08 3.09 -3.04
CA ASP A 166 -8.35 3.69 -4.34
C ASP A 166 -8.03 5.18 -4.40
N SER A 167 -7.74 5.69 -5.60
CA SER A 167 -7.55 7.10 -5.91
C SER A 167 -7.67 7.34 -7.42
N ILE A 168 -7.76 8.59 -7.85
CA ILE A 168 -7.68 8.96 -9.27
C ILE A 168 -6.38 8.44 -9.92
N PHE A 169 -5.28 8.47 -9.20
CA PHE A 169 -3.97 8.00 -9.68
C PHE A 169 -3.97 6.49 -9.97
N LYS A 170 -4.65 5.69 -9.13
CA LYS A 170 -4.78 4.24 -9.32
C LYS A 170 -5.68 3.91 -10.51
N ARG A 171 -6.81 4.60 -10.65
CA ARG A 171 -7.80 4.35 -11.70
C ARG A 171 -7.32 4.75 -13.08
N THR A 172 -6.69 5.91 -13.19
CA THR A 172 -6.29 6.46 -14.48
C THR A 172 -4.94 5.95 -14.98
N CYS A 173 -4.00 5.66 -14.07
CA CYS A 173 -2.61 5.32 -14.38
C CYS A 173 -1.89 6.35 -15.28
N LYS A 174 -2.39 7.60 -15.33
CA LYS A 174 -1.88 8.68 -16.18
C LYS A 174 -0.79 9.51 -15.53
N TYR A 175 -0.65 9.42 -14.22
CA TYR A 175 0.16 10.36 -13.46
C TYR A 175 1.36 9.68 -12.82
N PHE A 176 2.51 10.35 -12.90
CA PHE A 176 3.66 10.08 -12.05
C PHE A 176 3.66 11.06 -10.89
N ILE A 177 3.58 10.57 -9.65
CA ILE A 177 3.65 11.42 -8.46
C ILE A 177 5.09 11.90 -8.28
N ILE A 178 5.31 13.21 -8.26
CA ILE A 178 6.61 13.86 -8.06
C ILE A 178 6.87 14.06 -6.57
N SER A 179 5.89 14.68 -5.87
CA SER A 179 5.95 14.94 -4.43
C SER A 179 4.56 14.88 -3.82
N VAL A 180 4.51 14.74 -2.51
CA VAL A 180 3.30 14.82 -1.71
C VAL A 180 3.49 15.88 -0.63
N ILE A 181 2.53 16.77 -0.49
CA ILE A 181 2.49 17.77 0.57
C ILE A 181 1.60 17.24 1.68
N PHE A 182 2.21 17.03 2.84
CA PHE A 182 1.53 16.56 4.04
C PHE A 182 1.20 17.72 4.96
N HIS A 183 0.02 17.67 5.57
CA HIS A 183 -0.42 18.55 6.65
C HIS A 183 -0.44 17.74 7.94
N LEU A 184 0.50 18.00 8.83
CA LEU A 184 0.69 17.34 10.12
C LEU A 184 0.47 18.33 11.26
N LYS A 185 0.42 17.84 12.48
CA LYS A 185 0.20 18.66 13.69
C LYS A 185 1.38 18.54 14.65
N ARG A 186 1.73 19.66 15.33
CA ARG A 186 2.68 19.62 16.46
C ARG A 186 2.05 19.05 17.73
N THR A 187 0.73 19.04 17.81
CA THR A 187 -0.01 18.51 18.97
C THR A 187 -0.44 17.09 18.69
N PHE A 188 -0.04 16.16 19.54
CA PHE A 188 -0.43 14.76 19.45
C PHE A 188 -1.49 14.43 20.52
N VAL A 189 -2.57 13.79 20.12
CA VAL A 189 -3.61 13.25 21.02
C VAL A 189 -3.90 11.81 20.64
N TYR A 190 -3.58 10.87 21.51
CA TYR A 190 -3.92 9.47 21.27
C TYR A 190 -5.43 9.26 21.32
N THR A 191 -5.97 8.67 20.25
CA THR A 191 -7.37 8.27 20.17
C THR A 191 -7.45 6.76 19.97
N PRO A 192 -7.95 6.00 20.96
CA PRO A 192 -8.09 4.55 20.85
C PRO A 192 -9.10 4.16 19.75
N ARG A 193 -8.62 3.66 18.63
CA ARG A 193 -9.48 3.28 17.49
C ARG A 193 -9.34 1.82 17.07
N TYR A 194 -8.31 1.13 17.55
CA TYR A 194 -8.00 -0.21 17.09
C TYR A 194 -7.62 -1.13 18.25
N PHE A 195 -8.33 -2.26 18.38
CA PHE A 195 -8.23 -3.17 19.52
C PHE A 195 -6.78 -3.62 19.85
N ASP A 196 -6.02 -4.05 18.82
CA ASP A 196 -4.66 -4.54 19.05
C ASP A 196 -3.71 -3.44 19.56
N LEU A 197 -3.87 -2.19 19.08
CA LEU A 197 -3.07 -1.07 19.56
C LEU A 197 -3.46 -0.68 20.98
N ASN A 198 -4.76 -0.66 21.28
CA ASN A 198 -5.25 -0.37 22.62
C ASN A 198 -4.67 -1.36 23.64
N LYS A 199 -4.60 -2.65 23.26
CA LYS A 199 -4.01 -3.70 24.08
C LYS A 199 -2.49 -3.52 24.29
N GLU A 200 -1.76 -3.08 23.25
CA GLU A 200 -0.31 -2.81 23.36
C GLU A 200 0.02 -1.58 24.23
N LEU A 201 -0.96 -0.69 24.42
CA LEU A 201 -0.82 0.58 25.13
C LEU A 201 -1.60 0.63 26.44
N GLU A 202 -2.21 -0.50 26.87
CA GLU A 202 -3.11 -0.53 28.04
C GLU A 202 -2.46 -0.13 29.36
N ASP A 203 -1.14 -0.32 29.49
CA ASP A 203 -0.38 0.05 30.68
C ASP A 203 0.17 1.49 30.63
N ILE A 204 -0.10 2.26 29.57
CA ILE A 204 0.39 3.63 29.39
C ILE A 204 -0.80 4.59 29.46
N GLU A 205 -0.87 5.40 30.51
CA GLU A 205 -2.00 6.30 30.78
C GLU A 205 -2.13 7.39 29.68
N GLU A 206 -1.01 7.99 29.28
CA GLU A 206 -0.93 9.00 28.23
C GLU A 206 0.14 8.58 27.19
N PRO A 207 -0.20 7.74 26.21
CA PRO A 207 0.76 7.31 25.21
C PRO A 207 1.30 8.48 24.38
N SER A 208 2.61 8.58 24.26
CA SER A 208 3.26 9.51 23.32
C SER A 208 3.14 9.02 21.88
N ILE A 209 3.41 9.91 20.92
CA ILE A 209 3.48 9.56 19.50
C ILE A 209 4.49 8.42 19.23
N GLN A 210 5.61 8.41 19.96
CA GLN A 210 6.63 7.36 19.88
C GLN A 210 6.11 6.02 20.44
N ASP A 211 5.32 6.05 21.52
CA ASP A 211 4.72 4.83 22.07
C ASP A 211 3.75 4.19 21.09
N VAL A 212 2.95 5.02 20.40
CA VAL A 212 2.02 4.54 19.34
C VAL A 212 2.80 3.95 18.18
N ARG A 213 3.84 4.63 17.66
CA ARG A 213 4.71 4.06 16.61
C ARG A 213 5.27 2.70 17.02
N ASN A 214 5.83 2.61 18.23
CA ASN A 214 6.41 1.37 18.74
C ASN A 214 5.37 0.26 18.88
N ALA A 215 4.15 0.58 19.34
CA ALA A 215 3.05 -0.36 19.42
C ALA A 215 2.63 -0.88 18.03
N VAL A 216 2.52 0.01 17.05
CA VAL A 216 2.24 -0.37 15.65
C VAL A 216 3.31 -1.32 15.13
N ILE A 217 4.58 -1.00 15.32
CA ILE A 217 5.71 -1.85 14.89
C ILE A 217 5.62 -3.24 15.54
N ARG A 218 5.40 -3.33 16.87
CA ARG A 218 5.26 -4.62 17.57
C ARG A 218 4.09 -5.45 17.04
N VAL A 219 2.91 -4.82 16.85
CA VAL A 219 1.73 -5.51 16.30
C VAL A 219 2.01 -6.03 14.89
N ARG A 220 2.64 -5.21 14.03
CA ARG A 220 2.95 -5.59 12.65
C ARG A 220 3.96 -6.73 12.60
N GLN A 221 5.06 -6.66 13.34
CA GLN A 221 6.08 -7.71 13.39
C GLN A 221 5.53 -9.04 13.91
N ARG A 222 4.59 -9.02 14.85
CA ARG A 222 3.92 -10.23 15.34
C ARG A 222 2.98 -10.86 14.30
N LYS A 223 2.29 -10.03 13.52
CA LYS A 223 1.23 -10.48 12.59
C LYS A 223 1.70 -10.70 11.16
N LEU A 224 2.67 -9.94 10.70
CA LEU A 224 3.07 -9.90 9.30
C LEU A 224 4.47 -10.50 9.10
N PRO A 225 4.70 -11.24 8.02
CA PRO A 225 6.04 -11.71 7.68
C PRO A 225 6.88 -10.55 7.13
N ASP A 226 8.16 -10.52 7.50
CA ASP A 226 9.13 -9.62 6.87
C ASP A 226 9.34 -10.05 5.40
N GLU A 227 9.03 -9.16 4.46
CA GLU A 227 9.14 -9.44 3.01
C GLU A 227 10.59 -9.67 2.54
N LYS A 228 11.58 -9.24 3.32
CA LYS A 228 13.00 -9.51 3.04
C LYS A 228 13.38 -10.96 3.36
N VAL A 229 12.68 -11.58 4.31
CA VAL A 229 12.91 -12.96 4.76
C VAL A 229 11.94 -13.92 4.06
N LEU A 230 10.68 -13.54 3.98
CA LEU A 230 9.61 -14.32 3.35
C LEU A 230 8.86 -13.46 2.34
N PRO A 231 9.24 -13.51 1.05
CA PRO A 231 8.70 -12.66 0.01
C PRO A 231 7.16 -12.68 -0.06
N ASN A 232 6.58 -11.49 -0.04
CA ASN A 232 5.13 -11.27 -0.08
C ASN A 232 4.81 -9.82 -0.49
N THR A 233 3.55 -9.47 -0.65
CA THR A 233 3.09 -8.11 -0.99
C THR A 233 2.15 -7.52 0.07
N GLY A 234 2.21 -8.00 1.32
CA GLY A 234 1.24 -7.66 2.35
C GLY A 234 -0.13 -8.29 2.07
N SER A 235 -1.20 -7.59 2.41
CA SER A 235 -2.57 -8.06 2.15
C SER A 235 -2.80 -8.27 0.66
N PHE A 236 -3.09 -9.52 0.28
CA PHE A 236 -3.26 -9.87 -1.14
C PHE A 236 -4.64 -9.49 -1.68
N PHE A 237 -5.66 -9.52 -0.84
CA PHE A 237 -7.04 -9.18 -1.20
C PHE A 237 -7.55 -8.01 -0.40
N LYS A 238 -8.48 -7.25 -0.98
CA LYS A 238 -9.25 -6.24 -0.27
C LYS A 238 -10.25 -6.90 0.69
N ASN A 239 -10.58 -6.22 1.78
CA ASN A 239 -11.71 -6.60 2.59
C ASN A 239 -13.01 -6.30 1.81
N PRO A 240 -13.90 -7.31 1.60
CA PRO A 240 -15.08 -7.13 0.75
C PRO A 240 -16.18 -6.34 1.45
N TYR A 241 -17.01 -5.70 0.62
CA TYR A 241 -18.27 -5.10 1.03
C TYR A 241 -19.40 -6.01 0.57
N ILE A 242 -20.30 -6.37 1.49
CA ILE A 242 -21.48 -7.21 1.25
C ILE A 242 -22.74 -6.51 1.73
N THR A 243 -23.91 -6.97 1.32
CA THR A 243 -25.19 -6.45 1.84
C THR A 243 -25.38 -6.88 3.30
N ARG A 244 -26.20 -6.14 4.04
CA ARG A 244 -26.53 -6.48 5.42
C ARG A 244 -27.16 -7.88 5.52
N ASP A 245 -28.11 -8.18 4.64
CA ASP A 245 -28.80 -9.48 4.63
C ASP A 245 -27.81 -10.63 4.39
N HIS A 246 -26.82 -10.43 3.51
CA HIS A 246 -25.78 -11.43 3.27
C HIS A 246 -24.87 -11.61 4.49
N ALA A 247 -24.49 -10.51 5.15
CA ALA A 247 -23.72 -10.58 6.39
C ALA A 247 -24.49 -11.34 7.50
N ASP A 248 -25.79 -11.07 7.66
CA ASP A 248 -26.61 -11.72 8.68
C ASP A 248 -26.77 -13.23 8.41
N LEU A 249 -26.82 -13.67 7.15
CA LEU A 249 -26.80 -15.09 6.78
C LEU A 249 -25.47 -15.76 7.19
N ILE A 250 -24.33 -15.11 6.93
CA ILE A 250 -23.02 -15.66 7.31
C ILE A 250 -22.86 -15.65 8.84
N ILE A 251 -23.31 -14.61 9.55
CA ILE A 251 -23.25 -14.52 11.02
C ILE A 251 -24.07 -15.63 11.68
N ALA A 252 -25.18 -16.06 11.09
CA ALA A 252 -26.00 -17.15 11.63
C ALA A 252 -25.20 -18.47 11.73
N GLU A 253 -24.24 -18.70 10.80
CA GLU A 253 -23.38 -19.90 10.80
C GLU A 253 -22.02 -19.61 11.48
N TYR A 254 -21.48 -18.38 11.30
CA TYR A 254 -20.19 -17.92 11.82
C TYR A 254 -20.39 -16.68 12.70
N PRO A 255 -20.80 -16.81 13.98
CA PRO A 255 -21.12 -15.67 14.84
C PRO A 255 -19.94 -14.72 15.13
N ASP A 256 -18.72 -15.17 14.91
CA ASP A 256 -17.45 -14.44 15.07
C ASP A 256 -17.01 -13.67 13.81
N LEU A 257 -17.87 -13.60 12.75
CA LEU A 257 -17.58 -12.83 11.55
C LEU A 257 -17.37 -11.35 11.89
N PRO A 258 -16.20 -10.76 11.59
CA PRO A 258 -16.00 -9.31 11.71
C PRO A 258 -16.90 -8.56 10.72
N ALA A 259 -17.86 -7.80 11.24
CA ALA A 259 -18.86 -7.09 10.46
C ALA A 259 -18.89 -5.61 10.86
N TYR A 260 -18.46 -4.73 9.97
CA TYR A 260 -18.35 -3.30 10.20
C TYR A 260 -19.37 -2.56 9.32
N PRO A 261 -20.48 -2.04 9.90
CA PRO A 261 -21.51 -1.33 9.15
C PRO A 261 -20.95 -0.14 8.36
N GLN A 262 -21.44 0.04 7.14
CA GLN A 262 -21.05 1.10 6.22
C GLN A 262 -22.29 1.88 5.77
N LYS A 263 -22.06 3.06 5.15
CA LYS A 263 -23.15 3.83 4.53
C LYS A 263 -23.84 3.01 3.43
N GLY A 264 -25.14 3.26 3.22
CA GLY A 264 -25.90 2.60 2.15
C GLY A 264 -26.28 1.14 2.42
N GLY A 265 -26.29 0.70 3.69
CA GLY A 265 -26.72 -0.66 4.04
C GLY A 265 -25.70 -1.75 3.74
N LEU A 266 -24.46 -1.36 3.44
CA LEU A 266 -23.35 -2.29 3.25
C LEU A 266 -22.65 -2.63 4.57
N VAL A 267 -21.98 -3.77 4.57
CA VAL A 267 -21.12 -4.24 5.66
C VAL A 267 -19.76 -4.56 5.07
N LYS A 268 -18.70 -3.98 5.64
CA LYS A 268 -17.33 -4.38 5.34
C LYS A 268 -16.97 -5.57 6.23
N THR A 269 -16.49 -6.67 5.64
CA THR A 269 -16.07 -7.85 6.39
C THR A 269 -14.61 -8.20 6.15
N SER A 270 -14.08 -9.15 6.93
CA SER A 270 -12.67 -9.53 6.90
C SER A 270 -12.39 -10.61 5.86
N ALA A 271 -11.64 -10.28 4.81
CA ALA A 271 -11.14 -11.28 3.86
C ALA A 271 -10.26 -12.34 4.55
N ALA A 272 -9.47 -11.94 5.57
CA ALA A 272 -8.66 -12.88 6.34
C ALA A 272 -9.53 -13.94 7.04
N PHE A 273 -10.66 -13.55 7.61
CA PHE A 273 -11.61 -14.45 8.24
C PHE A 273 -12.21 -15.43 7.22
N LEU A 274 -12.66 -14.94 6.08
CA LEU A 274 -13.24 -15.75 5.02
C LEU A 274 -12.23 -16.80 4.49
N ILE A 275 -10.99 -16.38 4.27
CA ILE A 275 -9.90 -17.27 3.81
C ILE A 275 -9.55 -18.32 4.88
N ASP A 276 -9.56 -17.95 6.16
CA ASP A 276 -9.35 -18.89 7.28
C ASP A 276 -10.44 -19.95 7.31
N LYS A 277 -11.72 -19.55 7.29
CA LYS A 277 -12.88 -20.47 7.33
C LYS A 277 -12.96 -21.32 6.07
N ALA A 278 -12.57 -20.83 4.90
CA ALA A 278 -12.44 -21.62 3.67
C ALA A 278 -11.25 -22.61 3.69
N GLY A 279 -10.54 -22.75 4.83
CA GLY A 279 -9.49 -23.75 5.02
C GLY A 279 -8.13 -23.40 4.40
N TYR A 280 -7.87 -22.13 4.16
CA TYR A 280 -6.60 -21.69 3.56
C TYR A 280 -5.61 -21.05 4.54
N LYS A 281 -5.90 -20.93 5.82
CA LYS A 281 -4.95 -20.41 6.82
C LYS A 281 -3.74 -21.33 6.97
N GLY A 282 -2.54 -20.81 6.70
CA GLY A 282 -1.29 -21.58 6.77
C GLY A 282 -1.19 -22.70 5.73
N LYS A 283 -2.09 -22.75 4.75
CA LYS A 283 -2.05 -23.77 3.69
C LYS A 283 -0.90 -23.46 2.73
N ARG A 284 -0.11 -24.49 2.44
CA ARG A 284 1.03 -24.40 1.53
C ARG A 284 0.89 -25.45 0.41
N ILE A 285 1.12 -25.01 -0.82
CA ILE A 285 1.17 -25.85 -2.02
C ILE A 285 2.50 -25.59 -2.72
N GLY A 286 3.43 -26.53 -2.65
CA GLY A 286 4.78 -26.37 -3.18
C GLY A 286 5.51 -25.17 -2.52
N ASN A 287 5.84 -24.15 -3.32
CA ASN A 287 6.57 -22.97 -2.88
C ASN A 287 5.68 -21.74 -2.65
N ILE A 288 4.36 -21.89 -2.65
CA ILE A 288 3.40 -20.82 -2.38
C ILE A 288 2.46 -21.20 -1.23
N GLY A 289 1.99 -20.25 -0.46
CA GLY A 289 1.01 -20.51 0.60
C GLY A 289 0.50 -19.25 1.25
N THR A 290 -0.45 -19.38 2.17
CA THR A 290 -0.88 -18.27 3.04
C THR A 290 -0.06 -18.27 4.32
N TYR A 291 0.18 -17.06 4.86
CA TYR A 291 0.94 -16.94 6.11
C TYR A 291 0.10 -17.42 7.30
N PRO A 292 0.66 -18.26 8.22
CA PRO A 292 -0.12 -18.85 9.31
C PRO A 292 -0.74 -17.84 10.28
N ASN A 293 -0.04 -16.72 10.54
CA ASN A 293 -0.53 -15.70 11.48
C ASN A 293 -1.49 -14.70 10.81
N GLN A 294 -1.49 -14.62 9.46
CA GLN A 294 -2.35 -13.72 8.68
C GLN A 294 -2.69 -14.33 7.32
N PRO A 295 -3.83 -15.05 7.20
CA PRO A 295 -4.18 -15.77 5.97
C PRO A 295 -4.44 -14.86 4.76
N LEU A 296 -4.60 -13.55 4.98
CA LEU A 296 -4.71 -12.56 3.91
C LEU A 296 -3.40 -12.34 3.15
N ILE A 297 -2.27 -12.81 3.69
CA ILE A 297 -0.96 -12.67 3.07
C ILE A 297 -0.58 -13.97 2.36
N ILE A 298 -0.40 -13.90 1.06
CA ILE A 298 0.21 -14.96 0.27
C ILE A 298 1.72 -14.76 0.32
N VAL A 299 2.46 -15.86 0.55
CA VAL A 299 3.92 -15.85 0.72
C VAL A 299 4.58 -16.79 -0.28
N ASN A 300 5.77 -16.42 -0.75
CA ASN A 300 6.62 -17.23 -1.62
C ASN A 300 7.73 -17.88 -0.78
N TYR A 301 7.66 -19.17 -0.58
CA TYR A 301 8.61 -19.95 0.19
C TYR A 301 9.91 -20.29 -0.57
N GLY A 302 10.08 -19.75 -1.78
CA GLY A 302 11.29 -20.03 -2.54
C GLY A 302 11.18 -19.61 -4.00
N SER A 303 10.95 -20.56 -4.90
CA SER A 303 10.99 -20.36 -6.34
C SER A 303 9.61 -20.37 -7.02
N ALA A 304 8.55 -19.95 -6.32
CA ALA A 304 7.26 -19.79 -6.97
C ALA A 304 7.34 -18.68 -8.01
N ASN A 305 6.88 -18.97 -9.21
CA ASN A 305 6.75 -17.96 -10.28
C ASN A 305 5.39 -17.27 -10.22
N GLY A 306 5.23 -16.20 -11.01
CA GLY A 306 4.00 -15.42 -10.98
C GLY A 306 2.75 -16.21 -11.38
N LYS A 307 2.88 -17.25 -12.23
CA LYS A 307 1.73 -18.11 -12.62
C LYS A 307 1.30 -19.02 -11.47
N ASP A 308 2.25 -19.51 -10.65
CA ASP A 308 1.93 -20.29 -9.46
C ASP A 308 1.16 -19.43 -8.44
N ILE A 309 1.56 -18.16 -8.28
CA ILE A 309 0.88 -17.20 -7.41
C ILE A 309 -0.55 -16.96 -7.90
N VAL A 310 -0.76 -16.72 -9.20
CA VAL A 310 -2.10 -16.52 -9.78
C VAL A 310 -2.98 -17.74 -9.60
N ARG A 311 -2.45 -18.94 -9.82
CA ARG A 311 -3.21 -20.18 -9.62
C ARG A 311 -3.66 -20.33 -8.17
N PHE A 312 -2.75 -20.12 -7.22
CA PHE A 312 -3.07 -20.20 -5.79
C PHE A 312 -4.08 -19.13 -5.36
N MET A 313 -3.94 -17.91 -5.88
CA MET A 313 -4.93 -16.82 -5.71
C MET A 313 -6.33 -17.27 -6.17
N GLN A 314 -6.43 -17.85 -7.37
CA GLN A 314 -7.70 -18.33 -7.95
C GLN A 314 -8.32 -19.46 -7.13
N GLU A 315 -7.50 -20.37 -6.59
CA GLU A 315 -7.98 -21.43 -5.68
C GLU A 315 -8.59 -20.83 -4.40
N ILE A 316 -7.95 -19.80 -3.81
CA ILE A 316 -8.52 -19.07 -2.65
C ILE A 316 -9.84 -18.38 -3.02
N GLN A 317 -9.86 -17.67 -4.15
CA GLN A 317 -11.07 -16.97 -4.62
C GLN A 317 -12.24 -17.95 -4.82
N GLN A 318 -11.97 -19.10 -5.44
CA GLN A 318 -12.99 -20.13 -5.67
C GLN A 318 -13.50 -20.72 -4.36
N ALA A 319 -12.61 -21.06 -3.42
CA ALA A 319 -12.99 -21.64 -2.13
C ALA A 319 -13.87 -20.67 -1.31
N VAL A 320 -13.50 -19.36 -1.29
CA VAL A 320 -14.31 -18.34 -0.60
C VAL A 320 -15.65 -18.11 -1.31
N LYS A 321 -15.68 -18.17 -2.64
CA LYS A 321 -16.92 -18.06 -3.40
C LYS A 321 -17.84 -19.24 -3.16
N ASP A 322 -17.32 -20.45 -3.13
CA ASP A 322 -18.11 -21.68 -2.89
C ASP A 322 -18.72 -21.71 -1.49
N GLU A 323 -17.96 -21.27 -0.48
CA GLU A 323 -18.38 -21.28 0.93
C GLU A 323 -19.30 -20.12 1.27
N PHE A 324 -18.97 -18.89 0.83
CA PHE A 324 -19.62 -17.66 1.29
C PHE A 324 -20.38 -16.90 0.19
N ASN A 325 -20.31 -17.33 -1.06
CA ASN A 325 -20.79 -16.60 -2.24
C ASN A 325 -20.24 -15.15 -2.30
N ILE A 326 -18.95 -14.97 -1.93
CA ILE A 326 -18.25 -13.69 -1.96
C ILE A 326 -17.08 -13.78 -2.95
N GLU A 327 -16.97 -12.80 -3.83
CA GLU A 327 -15.83 -12.67 -4.74
C GLU A 327 -14.76 -11.78 -4.09
N LEU A 328 -13.56 -12.34 -3.85
CA LEU A 328 -12.42 -11.59 -3.33
C LEU A 328 -11.73 -10.83 -4.47
N GLU A 329 -11.53 -9.53 -4.29
CA GLU A 329 -10.78 -8.68 -5.22
C GLU A 329 -9.31 -8.59 -4.80
N PRO A 330 -8.33 -8.87 -5.69
CA PRO A 330 -6.92 -8.65 -5.39
C PRO A 330 -6.64 -7.16 -5.15
N GLU A 331 -5.87 -6.86 -4.10
CA GLU A 331 -5.33 -5.52 -3.85
C GLU A 331 -4.03 -5.29 -4.62
N VAL A 332 -3.25 -6.37 -4.80
CA VAL A 332 -1.97 -6.38 -5.49
C VAL A 332 -2.14 -6.21 -7.01
N ARG A 333 -1.19 -5.49 -7.64
CA ARG A 333 -1.14 -5.35 -9.10
C ARG A 333 -0.40 -6.52 -9.74
N ILE A 334 -0.98 -7.10 -10.78
CA ILE A 334 -0.47 -8.27 -11.51
C ILE A 334 -0.06 -7.86 -12.94
N TYR A 335 1.20 -8.08 -13.31
CA TYR A 335 1.75 -7.73 -14.61
C TYR A 335 2.19 -8.93 -15.43
#